data_35d8de745f2ff87d6c60590965ea5305
#
_entry.id   35d8de745f2ff87d6c60590965ea5305
#
_cell.length_a   1.000
_cell.length_b   1.000
_cell.length_c   1.000
_cell.angle_alpha   90.00
_cell.angle_beta   90.00
_cell.angle_gamma   90.00
#
_symmetry.space_group_name_H-M   'P 1'
#
loop_
_entity.id
_entity.type
_entity.pdbx_description
1 polymer ?
#
loop_
_entity_poly.entity_id
_entity_poly.type
_entity_poly.pdbx_seq_one_letter_code
_entity_poly.pdbx_strand_id
1 'polypeptide(L)'
;MRQLVVSLAVIVLAAHAAPRAQNGAAAFEVASLKRTTAVLTPTFFQVANDRLSVGNVPLRMLIQLAYDVEPQQVVGGPEWIDQARYDIVARAARPFAPQGQWRAMLRGLLLERFQMTVRRETRPTQVFALVPARADGRLGNGLRHATAACEELSDPSSPPGADPCGLVAANRVGATGRMAVRGLTLDTLARLLRHEVGQPVRDETGLKGVFDWELVFAPRLPGDADAPSIFTALQEQLGLKLESRRDTLDVIVVDHVERPVAD
;
A
#
# COMPACT_ATOMS: atom_id res chain seq x y z
N MET A 1 -19.53 -60.26 62.53
CA MET A 1 -20.20 -59.34 61.61
C MET A 1 -19.30 -58.13 61.47
N ARG A 2 -18.57 -58.07 60.33
CA ARG A 2 -17.63 -56.93 59.99
C ARG A 2 -18.24 -56.18 58.82
N GLN A 3 -18.67 -54.96 59.06
CA GLN A 3 -19.18 -54.08 58.07
C GLN A 3 -17.97 -53.45 57.31
N LEU A 4 -17.90 -53.65 56.00
CA LEU A 4 -16.98 -52.98 55.11
C LEU A 4 -17.63 -51.64 54.66
N VAL A 5 -17.00 -50.52 55.05
CA VAL A 5 -17.37 -49.21 54.57
C VAL A 5 -16.54 -48.99 53.27
N VAL A 6 -17.22 -48.93 52.14
CA VAL A 6 -16.61 -48.59 50.84
C VAL A 6 -16.72 -47.07 50.69
N SER A 7 -15.59 -46.39 50.83
CA SER A 7 -15.50 -44.94 50.57
C SER A 7 -15.33 -44.70 49.06
N LEU A 8 -16.33 -44.08 48.45
CA LEU A 8 -16.31 -43.68 47.05
C LEU A 8 -15.58 -42.32 46.93
N ALA A 9 -14.35 -42.31 46.46
CA ALA A 9 -13.61 -41.10 46.18
C ALA A 9 -14.05 -40.53 44.81
N VAL A 10 -14.76 -39.39 44.82
CA VAL A 10 -15.11 -38.63 43.60
C VAL A 10 -13.89 -37.81 43.19
N ILE A 11 -13.23 -38.19 42.15
CA ILE A 11 -12.16 -37.42 41.53
C ILE A 11 -12.81 -36.36 40.64
N VAL A 12 -12.83 -35.11 41.07
CA VAL A 12 -13.21 -33.95 40.27
C VAL A 12 -12.01 -33.59 39.36
N LEU A 13 -12.08 -33.98 38.09
CA LEU A 13 -11.14 -33.49 37.07
C LEU A 13 -11.47 -32.01 36.81
N ALA A 14 -10.72 -31.11 37.41
CA ALA A 14 -10.72 -29.70 37.02
C ALA A 14 -10.01 -29.60 35.67
N ALA A 15 -10.80 -29.44 34.62
CA ALA A 15 -10.27 -29.08 33.30
C ALA A 15 -9.64 -27.68 33.37
N HIS A 16 -8.34 -27.62 33.54
CA HIS A 16 -7.57 -26.39 33.36
C HIS A 16 -7.61 -26.03 31.87
N ALA A 17 -8.48 -25.07 31.52
CA ALA A 17 -8.38 -24.39 30.24
C ALA A 17 -7.05 -23.63 30.22
N ALA A 18 -6.07 -24.18 29.54
CA ALA A 18 -4.83 -23.49 29.28
C ALA A 18 -5.15 -22.16 28.57
N PRO A 19 -4.61 -21.03 29.04
CA PRO A 19 -4.77 -19.78 28.32
C PRO A 19 -4.14 -19.99 26.93
N ARG A 20 -4.97 -19.88 25.88
CA ARG A 20 -4.45 -19.76 24.53
C ARG A 20 -3.53 -18.56 24.55
N ALA A 21 -2.24 -18.79 24.39
CA ALA A 21 -1.28 -17.75 24.09
C ALA A 21 -1.80 -17.03 22.83
N GLN A 22 -2.43 -15.90 23.02
CA GLN A 22 -2.68 -14.95 21.95
C GLN A 22 -1.28 -14.54 21.49
N ASN A 23 -0.81 -15.13 20.38
CA ASN A 23 0.25 -14.54 19.62
C ASN A 23 -0.17 -13.11 19.38
N GLY A 24 0.52 -12.16 20.04
CA GLY A 24 0.15 -10.76 20.08
C GLY A 24 0.26 -10.10 18.70
N ALA A 25 -0.64 -10.48 17.79
CA ALA A 25 -0.88 -9.73 16.58
C ALA A 25 -1.31 -8.34 17.02
N ALA A 26 -0.56 -7.32 16.63
CA ALA A 26 -0.87 -5.94 16.93
C ALA A 26 -2.31 -5.66 16.48
N ALA A 27 -3.21 -5.39 17.46
CA ALA A 27 -4.62 -5.10 17.22
C ALA A 27 -4.93 -3.67 17.64
N PHE A 28 -5.95 -3.08 17.05
CA PHE A 28 -6.51 -1.82 17.55
C PHE A 28 -7.18 -2.06 18.89
N GLU A 29 -7.02 -1.13 19.82
CA GLU A 29 -7.70 -1.15 21.12
C GLU A 29 -9.19 -0.86 20.95
N VAL A 30 -9.51 0.09 20.06
CA VAL A 30 -10.88 0.47 19.69
C VAL A 30 -10.94 0.63 18.20
N ALA A 31 -11.98 0.09 17.58
CA ALA A 31 -12.25 0.28 16.17
C ALA A 31 -13.77 0.34 15.94
N SER A 32 -14.20 1.35 15.17
CA SER A 32 -15.54 1.46 14.61
C SER A 32 -15.45 1.32 13.11
N LEU A 33 -16.34 0.50 12.55
CA LEU A 33 -16.45 0.25 11.13
C LEU A 33 -17.91 0.40 10.73
N LYS A 34 -18.20 1.36 9.85
CA LYS A 34 -19.56 1.66 9.38
C LYS A 34 -19.63 1.66 7.86
N ARG A 35 -20.74 1.21 7.33
CA ARG A 35 -21.01 1.35 5.91
C ARG A 35 -21.30 2.82 5.60
N THR A 36 -20.59 3.39 4.64
CA THR A 36 -20.83 4.76 4.17
C THR A 36 -22.15 4.81 3.41
N THR A 37 -23.06 5.69 3.80
CA THR A 37 -24.36 5.92 3.14
C THR A 37 -24.40 7.25 2.40
N ALA A 38 -23.43 8.14 2.67
CA ALA A 38 -23.39 9.48 2.09
C ALA A 38 -22.80 9.47 0.68
N VAL A 39 -23.55 9.92 -0.31
CA VAL A 39 -23.20 9.88 -1.75
C VAL A 39 -22.08 10.87 -2.11
N LEU A 40 -21.88 11.93 -1.34
CA LEU A 40 -20.96 13.04 -1.65
C LEU A 40 -19.79 13.19 -0.66
N THR A 41 -19.51 12.17 0.15
CA THR A 41 -18.37 12.24 1.08
C THR A 41 -17.07 12.00 0.32
N PRO A 42 -16.07 12.89 0.44
CA PRO A 42 -14.78 12.66 -0.18
C PRO A 42 -14.10 11.42 0.41
N THR A 43 -13.42 10.68 -0.43
CA THR A 43 -12.55 9.58 0.01
C THR A 43 -11.33 10.18 0.69
N PHE A 44 -11.03 9.73 1.92
CA PHE A 44 -9.83 10.15 2.63
C PHE A 44 -9.19 8.97 3.37
N PHE A 45 -7.90 9.11 3.60
CA PHE A 45 -7.10 8.17 4.37
C PHE A 45 -6.07 8.95 5.19
N GLN A 46 -6.09 8.76 6.49
CA GLN A 46 -5.18 9.44 7.41
C GLN A 46 -4.67 8.49 8.48
N VAL A 47 -3.36 8.48 8.65
CA VAL A 47 -2.67 7.80 9.74
C VAL A 47 -1.90 8.85 10.54
N ALA A 48 -2.18 8.95 11.82
CA ALA A 48 -1.51 9.91 12.70
C ALA A 48 -1.34 9.30 14.09
N ASN A 49 -0.11 9.32 14.59
CA ASN A 49 0.24 8.79 15.91
C ASN A 49 -0.31 7.37 16.15
N ASP A 50 -1.39 7.26 16.93
CA ASP A 50 -2.07 6.03 17.33
C ASP A 50 -3.39 5.80 16.57
N ARG A 51 -3.75 6.69 15.63
CA ARG A 51 -5.07 6.71 14.99
C ARG A 51 -5.02 6.46 13.49
N LEU A 52 -5.91 5.58 13.06
CA LEU A 52 -6.27 5.37 11.66
C LEU A 52 -7.68 5.92 11.42
N SER A 53 -7.82 6.80 10.45
CA SER A 53 -9.10 7.36 10.01
C SER A 53 -9.23 7.19 8.51
N VAL A 54 -10.29 6.52 8.09
CA VAL A 54 -10.59 6.21 6.69
C VAL A 54 -12.04 6.56 6.43
N GLY A 55 -12.32 7.25 5.34
CA GLY A 55 -13.67 7.61 4.97
C GLY A 55 -13.98 7.31 3.52
N ASN A 56 -15.18 6.76 3.28
CA ASN A 56 -15.75 6.49 1.96
C ASN A 56 -14.82 5.63 1.06
N VAL A 57 -14.24 4.56 1.61
CA VAL A 57 -13.28 3.69 0.91
C VAL A 57 -13.89 2.32 0.63
N PRO A 58 -13.80 1.77 -0.61
CA PRO A 58 -14.26 0.42 -0.90
C PRO A 58 -13.39 -0.63 -0.22
N LEU A 59 -13.97 -1.80 0.10
CA LEU A 59 -13.25 -2.85 0.82
C LEU A 59 -12.01 -3.34 0.05
N ARG A 60 -12.09 -3.43 -1.29
CA ARG A 60 -10.91 -3.80 -2.11
C ARG A 60 -9.74 -2.85 -1.86
N MET A 61 -9.97 -1.55 -1.77
CA MET A 61 -8.92 -0.57 -1.48
C MET A 61 -8.40 -0.69 -0.04
N LEU A 62 -9.26 -1.03 0.92
CA LEU A 62 -8.82 -1.34 2.29
C LEU A 62 -7.88 -2.55 2.33
N ILE A 63 -8.16 -3.59 1.54
CA ILE A 63 -7.29 -4.75 1.38
C ILE A 63 -5.94 -4.33 0.77
N GLN A 64 -5.96 -3.51 -0.29
CA GLN A 64 -4.73 -2.98 -0.90
C GLN A 64 -3.86 -2.25 0.13
N LEU A 65 -4.45 -1.35 0.89
CA LEU A 65 -3.77 -0.59 1.94
C LEU A 65 -3.22 -1.50 3.05
N ALA A 66 -4.00 -2.48 3.49
CA ALA A 66 -3.63 -3.39 4.56
C ALA A 66 -2.48 -4.32 4.17
N TYR A 67 -2.46 -4.79 2.94
CA TYR A 67 -1.45 -5.72 2.43
C TYR A 67 -0.29 -5.04 1.71
N ASP A 68 -0.35 -3.71 1.55
CA ASP A 68 0.64 -2.90 0.84
C ASP A 68 0.85 -3.39 -0.60
N VAL A 69 -0.26 -3.59 -1.31
CA VAL A 69 -0.29 -4.15 -2.67
C VAL A 69 -1.04 -3.22 -3.62
N GLU A 70 -0.73 -3.34 -4.90
CA GLU A 70 -1.39 -2.58 -5.96
C GLU A 70 -2.80 -3.12 -6.29
N PRO A 71 -3.66 -2.32 -6.94
CA PRO A 71 -5.03 -2.74 -7.28
C PRO A 71 -5.12 -4.10 -7.99
N GLN A 72 -4.24 -4.36 -8.96
CA GLN A 72 -4.21 -5.59 -9.73
C GLN A 72 -3.68 -6.80 -8.94
N GLN A 73 -3.11 -6.58 -7.77
CA GLN A 73 -2.65 -7.65 -6.88
C GLN A 73 -3.73 -8.16 -5.92
N VAL A 74 -4.91 -7.53 -5.87
CA VAL A 74 -6.05 -8.05 -5.14
C VAL A 74 -7.00 -8.70 -6.12
N VAL A 75 -7.12 -10.03 -6.06
CA VAL A 75 -7.90 -10.83 -6.99
C VAL A 75 -8.98 -11.62 -6.26
N GLY A 76 -10.05 -11.96 -6.98
CA GLY A 76 -11.19 -12.68 -6.39
C GLY A 76 -12.08 -11.78 -5.53
N GLY A 77 -12.89 -12.43 -4.69
CA GLY A 77 -13.95 -11.78 -3.93
C GLY A 77 -15.17 -11.42 -4.79
N PRO A 78 -16.33 -11.19 -4.16
CA PRO A 78 -17.58 -10.81 -4.83
C PRO A 78 -17.53 -9.33 -5.27
N GLU A 79 -18.32 -8.96 -6.28
CA GLU A 79 -18.36 -7.59 -6.83
C GLU A 79 -18.63 -6.49 -5.80
N TRP A 80 -19.38 -6.81 -4.75
CA TRP A 80 -19.72 -5.80 -3.75
C TRP A 80 -18.50 -5.22 -3.00
N ILE A 81 -17.35 -5.89 -2.98
CA ILE A 81 -16.14 -5.35 -2.34
C ILE A 81 -15.58 -4.12 -3.06
N ASP A 82 -15.94 -3.94 -4.32
CA ASP A 82 -15.60 -2.77 -5.13
C ASP A 82 -16.61 -1.63 -4.99
N GLN A 83 -17.85 -1.97 -4.65
CA GLN A 83 -18.97 -1.03 -4.61
C GLN A 83 -19.26 -0.54 -3.19
N ALA A 84 -19.26 -1.45 -2.20
CA ALA A 84 -19.58 -1.12 -0.83
C ALA A 84 -18.44 -0.33 -0.17
N ARG A 85 -18.77 0.86 0.33
CA ARG A 85 -17.81 1.79 0.92
C ARG A 85 -17.97 1.82 2.42
N TYR A 86 -16.85 2.05 3.10
CA TYR A 86 -16.77 1.99 4.55
C TYR A 86 -16.01 3.18 5.12
N ASP A 87 -16.44 3.58 6.31
CA ASP A 87 -15.75 4.50 7.20
C ASP A 87 -15.14 3.71 8.35
N ILE A 88 -13.86 3.92 8.63
CA ILE A 88 -13.15 3.29 9.74
C ILE A 88 -12.51 4.35 10.59
N VAL A 89 -12.75 4.28 11.89
CA VAL A 89 -12.01 5.02 12.90
C VAL A 89 -11.47 4.02 13.90
N ALA A 90 -10.15 3.88 13.93
CA ALA A 90 -9.49 2.91 14.81
C ALA A 90 -8.34 3.56 15.56
N ARG A 91 -8.11 3.10 16.81
CA ARG A 91 -7.09 3.61 17.71
C ARG A 91 -6.27 2.46 18.29
N ALA A 92 -4.96 2.62 18.27
CA ALA A 92 -4.03 1.70 18.91
C ALA A 92 -3.79 2.11 20.36
N ALA A 93 -3.41 1.16 21.21
CA ALA A 93 -3.04 1.42 22.60
C ALA A 93 -1.78 2.30 22.75
N ARG A 94 -0.98 2.40 21.69
CA ARG A 94 0.27 3.18 21.64
C ARG A 94 0.43 3.76 20.25
N PRO A 95 1.26 4.83 20.09
CA PRO A 95 1.64 5.33 18.76
C PRO A 95 2.16 4.20 17.86
N PHE A 96 1.82 4.26 16.60
CA PHE A 96 2.30 3.28 15.63
C PHE A 96 3.82 3.29 15.56
N ALA A 97 4.43 2.11 15.59
CA ALA A 97 5.83 2.00 15.30
C ALA A 97 6.11 2.43 13.85
N PRO A 98 7.30 3.00 13.56
CA PRO A 98 7.76 3.18 12.19
C PRO A 98 7.57 1.88 11.38
N GLN A 99 7.42 1.96 10.05
CA GLN A 99 7.31 0.81 9.15
C GLN A 99 5.94 0.15 9.06
N GLY A 100 4.85 0.88 9.32
CA GLY A 100 3.53 0.42 8.89
C GLY A 100 2.83 -0.59 9.80
N GLN A 101 3.10 -0.57 11.09
CA GLN A 101 2.40 -1.41 12.08
C GLN A 101 0.87 -1.30 11.95
N TRP A 102 0.34 -0.13 11.63
CA TRP A 102 -1.08 0.08 11.38
C TRP A 102 -1.64 -0.84 10.28
N ARG A 103 -0.81 -1.21 9.26
CA ARG A 103 -1.22 -2.15 8.21
C ARG A 103 -1.51 -3.54 8.77
N ALA A 104 -0.66 -4.03 9.67
CA ALA A 104 -0.88 -5.32 10.32
C ALA A 104 -2.16 -5.30 11.18
N MET A 105 -2.39 -4.19 11.89
CA MET A 105 -3.61 -3.99 12.69
C MET A 105 -4.86 -3.89 11.79
N LEU A 106 -4.77 -3.18 10.67
CA LEU A 106 -5.86 -3.11 9.69
C LEU A 106 -6.17 -4.49 9.09
N ARG A 107 -5.14 -5.31 8.77
CA ARG A 107 -5.37 -6.70 8.35
C ARG A 107 -6.19 -7.48 9.36
N GLY A 108 -5.79 -7.43 10.63
CA GLY A 108 -6.52 -8.09 11.72
C GLY A 108 -7.98 -7.66 11.78
N LEU A 109 -8.23 -6.34 11.72
CA LEU A 109 -9.58 -5.77 11.72
C LEU A 109 -10.42 -6.25 10.52
N LEU A 110 -9.83 -6.27 9.32
CA LEU A 110 -10.53 -6.73 8.11
C LEU A 110 -10.85 -8.24 8.18
N LEU A 111 -9.90 -9.07 8.61
CA LEU A 111 -10.11 -10.51 8.79
C LEU A 111 -11.25 -10.79 9.78
N GLU A 112 -11.29 -10.06 10.89
CA GLU A 112 -12.30 -10.22 11.94
C GLU A 112 -13.67 -9.71 11.49
N ARG A 113 -13.77 -8.43 11.08
CA ARG A 113 -15.05 -7.76 10.82
C ARG A 113 -15.76 -8.22 9.56
N PHE A 114 -14.99 -8.64 8.56
CA PHE A 114 -15.54 -9.14 7.29
C PHE A 114 -15.49 -10.67 7.18
N GLN A 115 -15.11 -11.39 8.24
CA GLN A 115 -14.89 -12.84 8.23
C GLN A 115 -14.06 -13.26 7.01
N MET A 116 -13.06 -12.45 6.69
CA MET A 116 -12.32 -12.55 5.44
C MET A 116 -11.26 -13.65 5.51
N THR A 117 -11.19 -14.47 4.48
CA THR A 117 -10.11 -15.43 4.28
C THR A 117 -9.36 -15.07 3.02
N VAL A 118 -8.05 -14.93 3.14
CA VAL A 118 -7.17 -14.61 2.03
C VAL A 118 -5.96 -15.53 2.00
N ARG A 119 -5.44 -15.78 0.81
CA ARG A 119 -4.16 -16.46 0.61
C ARG A 119 -3.25 -15.66 -0.30
N ARG A 120 -1.97 -15.90 -0.20
CA ARG A 120 -0.98 -15.37 -1.14
C ARG A 120 -0.76 -16.38 -2.26
N GLU A 121 -0.65 -15.87 -3.47
CA GLU A 121 -0.37 -16.67 -4.65
C GLU A 121 0.57 -15.87 -5.56
N THR A 122 1.57 -16.54 -6.12
CA THR A 122 2.46 -15.91 -7.10
C THR A 122 1.92 -16.21 -8.51
N ARG A 123 1.64 -15.18 -9.29
CA ARG A 123 1.09 -15.31 -10.65
C ARG A 123 2.01 -14.70 -11.69
N PRO A 124 2.15 -15.35 -12.86
CA PRO A 124 2.79 -14.71 -14.01
C PRO A 124 2.02 -13.46 -14.39
N THR A 125 2.72 -12.36 -14.57
CA THR A 125 2.13 -11.09 -14.98
C THR A 125 3.04 -10.33 -15.91
N GLN A 126 2.48 -9.31 -16.58
CA GLN A 126 3.27 -8.33 -17.31
C GLN A 126 3.68 -7.22 -16.35
N VAL A 127 4.95 -6.88 -16.36
CA VAL A 127 5.53 -5.76 -15.62
C VAL A 127 6.30 -4.86 -16.59
N PHE A 128 6.51 -3.63 -16.21
CA PHE A 128 7.48 -2.79 -16.86
C PHE A 128 8.78 -2.75 -16.05
N ALA A 129 9.89 -2.97 -16.74
CA ALA A 129 11.22 -2.66 -16.22
C ALA A 129 11.59 -1.23 -16.62
N LEU A 130 11.87 -0.37 -15.65
CA LEU A 130 12.45 0.94 -15.88
C LEU A 130 13.96 0.76 -16.06
N VAL A 131 14.45 1.06 -17.26
CA VAL A 131 15.86 0.86 -17.63
C VAL A 131 16.41 2.10 -18.34
N PRO A 132 17.75 2.27 -18.44
CA PRO A 132 18.35 3.31 -19.27
C PRO A 132 17.87 3.19 -20.74
N ALA A 133 17.49 4.31 -21.35
CA ALA A 133 17.03 4.31 -22.74
C ALA A 133 18.17 4.06 -23.73
N ARG A 134 19.41 4.43 -23.37
CA ARG A 134 20.60 4.35 -24.19
C ARG A 134 21.59 3.33 -23.65
N ALA A 135 22.26 2.62 -24.55
CA ALA A 135 23.29 1.65 -24.20
C ALA A 135 24.55 2.29 -23.55
N ASP A 136 24.81 3.57 -23.85
CA ASP A 136 25.90 4.34 -23.24
C ASP A 136 25.58 4.85 -21.83
N GLY A 137 24.39 4.58 -21.32
CA GLY A 137 23.94 4.97 -19.98
C GLY A 137 23.73 6.48 -19.81
N ARG A 138 23.78 7.27 -20.87
CA ARG A 138 23.54 8.73 -20.76
C ARG A 138 22.11 9.01 -20.35
N LEU A 139 21.99 9.76 -19.26
CA LEU A 139 20.70 10.25 -18.72
C LEU A 139 20.23 11.47 -19.52
N GLY A 140 18.93 11.72 -19.49
CA GLY A 140 18.33 12.93 -20.02
C GLY A 140 18.59 14.14 -19.11
N ASN A 141 18.46 15.34 -19.67
CA ASN A 141 18.72 16.57 -18.96
C ASN A 141 17.74 16.82 -17.77
N GLY A 142 16.59 16.16 -17.79
CA GLY A 142 15.57 16.24 -16.73
C GLY A 142 15.84 15.31 -15.54
N LEU A 143 16.89 14.49 -15.57
CA LEU A 143 17.29 13.60 -14.49
C LEU A 143 18.70 13.93 -14.01
N ARG A 144 18.85 14.31 -12.77
CA ARG A 144 20.15 14.69 -12.17
C ARG A 144 20.32 14.05 -10.82
N HIS A 145 21.54 13.71 -10.43
CA HIS A 145 21.82 13.38 -9.05
C HIS A 145 21.44 14.55 -8.15
N ALA A 146 20.76 14.27 -7.06
CA ALA A 146 20.44 15.28 -6.07
C ALA A 146 21.71 15.81 -5.39
N THR A 147 21.60 16.97 -4.75
CA THR A 147 22.71 17.53 -3.98
C THR A 147 23.04 16.64 -2.77
N ALA A 148 24.27 16.73 -2.27
CA ALA A 148 24.71 15.97 -1.09
C ALA A 148 23.81 16.16 0.14
N ALA A 149 23.22 17.37 0.31
CA ALA A 149 22.25 17.61 1.36
C ALA A 149 21.02 16.71 1.29
N CYS A 150 20.54 16.36 0.07
CA CYS A 150 19.42 15.44 -0.09
C CYS A 150 19.80 13.96 0.10
N GLU A 151 21.05 13.59 -0.12
CA GLU A 151 21.52 12.24 0.16
C GLU A 151 21.56 11.96 1.68
N GLU A 152 22.00 12.96 2.46
CA GLU A 152 22.00 12.86 3.94
C GLU A 152 20.61 12.81 4.54
N LEU A 153 19.63 13.53 3.96
CA LEU A 153 18.24 13.57 4.42
C LEU A 153 17.42 12.35 4.01
N SER A 154 17.93 11.50 3.16
CA SER A 154 17.33 10.19 2.88
C SER A 154 17.43 9.24 4.08
N ASP A 155 18.08 9.66 5.17
CA ASP A 155 18.11 8.95 6.45
C ASP A 155 16.73 9.07 7.13
N PRO A 156 16.06 7.93 7.46
CA PRO A 156 14.78 7.90 8.15
C PRO A 156 14.74 8.61 9.52
N SER A 157 15.91 8.96 10.07
CA SER A 157 16.03 9.67 11.36
C SER A 157 15.94 11.19 11.25
N SER A 158 15.91 11.75 10.03
CA SER A 158 15.84 13.20 9.82
C SER A 158 14.46 13.75 10.17
N PRO A 159 14.38 14.93 10.85
CA PRO A 159 13.10 15.51 11.26
C PRO A 159 12.25 15.93 10.05
N PRO A 160 10.93 15.63 10.06
CA PRO A 160 10.05 16.03 8.98
C PRO A 160 9.89 17.55 8.91
N GLY A 161 10.08 18.15 7.75
CA GLY A 161 9.61 19.49 7.44
C GLY A 161 10.62 20.61 7.27
N ALA A 162 11.94 20.36 7.37
CA ALA A 162 12.96 21.41 7.27
C ALA A 162 13.59 21.56 5.88
N ASP A 163 13.32 20.64 4.91
CA ASP A 163 14.08 20.60 3.67
C ASP A 163 13.21 20.32 2.43
N PRO A 164 13.53 20.91 1.28
CA PRO A 164 12.85 20.66 0.02
C PRO A 164 13.11 19.26 -0.57
N CYS A 165 13.94 18.44 0.06
CA CYS A 165 14.22 17.06 -0.34
C CYS A 165 13.03 16.14 -0.03
N GLY A 166 12.78 15.15 -0.89
CA GLY A 166 11.63 14.28 -0.77
C GLY A 166 10.31 14.90 -1.25
N LEU A 167 10.35 16.12 -1.79
CA LEU A 167 9.17 16.79 -2.31
C LEU A 167 8.71 16.13 -3.62
N VAL A 168 7.47 15.71 -3.64
CA VAL A 168 6.77 15.31 -4.85
C VAL A 168 5.72 16.36 -5.16
N ALA A 169 5.91 17.12 -6.24
CA ALA A 169 4.90 17.98 -6.78
C ALA A 169 4.29 17.30 -8.02
N ALA A 170 3.05 16.88 -7.91
CA ALA A 170 2.28 16.33 -9.03
C ALA A 170 1.07 17.21 -9.25
N ASN A 171 0.98 17.83 -10.42
CA ASN A 171 -0.16 18.64 -10.81
C ASN A 171 -0.58 18.33 -12.24
N ARG A 172 -1.81 18.68 -12.56
CA ARG A 172 -2.34 18.68 -13.92
C ARG A 172 -2.70 20.12 -14.29
N VAL A 173 -2.23 20.55 -15.46
CA VAL A 173 -2.61 21.82 -16.04
C VAL A 173 -3.26 21.50 -17.38
N GLY A 174 -4.60 21.61 -17.44
CA GLY A 174 -5.37 21.15 -18.61
C GLY A 174 -5.19 19.65 -18.84
N ALA A 175 -4.81 19.29 -20.07
CA ALA A 175 -4.54 17.91 -20.49
C ALA A 175 -3.10 17.46 -20.24
N THR A 176 -2.27 18.27 -19.58
CA THR A 176 -0.85 17.97 -19.34
C THR A 176 -0.62 17.60 -17.89
N GLY A 177 0.04 16.46 -17.66
CA GLY A 177 0.56 16.04 -16.35
C GLY A 177 1.98 16.55 -16.16
N ARG A 178 2.29 17.07 -14.99
CA ARG A 178 3.64 17.43 -14.57
C ARG A 178 3.95 16.77 -13.26
N MET A 179 5.12 16.15 -13.21
CA MET A 179 5.63 15.50 -12.02
C MET A 179 7.05 15.98 -11.77
N ALA A 180 7.28 16.60 -10.62
CA ALA A 180 8.59 17.12 -10.22
C ALA A 180 8.97 16.58 -8.85
N VAL A 181 10.21 16.14 -8.71
CA VAL A 181 10.71 15.47 -7.51
C VAL A 181 12.11 15.98 -7.19
N ARG A 182 12.41 16.06 -5.91
CA ARG A 182 13.74 16.35 -5.40
C ARG A 182 14.19 15.31 -4.39
N GLY A 183 15.39 14.77 -4.59
CA GLY A 183 16.04 13.90 -3.63
C GLY A 183 15.33 12.56 -3.41
N LEU A 184 14.76 11.94 -4.43
CA LEU A 184 14.12 10.64 -4.32
C LEU A 184 14.80 9.58 -5.19
N THR A 185 14.68 8.32 -4.77
CA THR A 185 15.23 7.18 -5.51
C THR A 185 14.43 6.89 -6.78
N LEU A 186 15.04 6.21 -7.75
CA LEU A 186 14.35 5.76 -8.96
C LEU A 186 13.32 4.66 -8.67
N ASP A 187 13.45 3.93 -7.56
CA ASP A 187 12.39 3.04 -7.10
C ASP A 187 11.11 3.84 -6.75
N THR A 188 11.24 5.05 -6.20
CA THR A 188 10.09 5.94 -6.00
C THR A 188 9.49 6.40 -7.33
N LEU A 189 10.32 6.72 -8.34
CA LEU A 189 9.83 6.99 -9.69
C LEU A 189 9.07 5.79 -10.25
N ALA A 190 9.61 4.58 -10.15
CA ALA A 190 8.94 3.36 -10.58
C ALA A 190 7.57 3.17 -9.91
N ARG A 191 7.47 3.46 -8.60
CA ARG A 191 6.18 3.43 -7.88
C ARG A 191 5.18 4.48 -8.38
N LEU A 192 5.62 5.68 -8.69
CA LEU A 192 4.75 6.73 -9.22
C LEU A 192 4.27 6.39 -10.63
N LEU A 193 5.16 5.88 -11.48
CA LEU A 193 4.83 5.48 -12.85
C LEU A 193 3.75 4.40 -12.93
N ARG A 194 3.64 3.51 -11.92
CA ARG A 194 2.60 2.47 -11.87
C ARG A 194 1.20 3.03 -12.03
N HIS A 195 0.92 4.17 -11.42
CA HIS A 195 -0.40 4.82 -11.52
C HIS A 195 -0.67 5.35 -12.93
N GLU A 196 0.36 5.79 -13.64
CA GLU A 196 0.23 6.33 -14.99
C GLU A 196 0.14 5.22 -16.05
N VAL A 197 0.89 4.13 -15.90
CA VAL A 197 0.89 3.04 -16.90
C VAL A 197 -0.11 1.93 -16.57
N GLY A 198 -0.65 1.88 -15.35
CA GLY A 198 -1.63 0.88 -14.91
C GLY A 198 -1.07 -0.53 -14.77
N GLN A 199 0.24 -0.67 -14.66
CA GLN A 199 0.94 -1.94 -14.49
C GLN A 199 2.10 -1.77 -13.51
N PRO A 200 2.55 -2.84 -12.83
CA PRO A 200 3.72 -2.79 -11.97
C PRO A 200 4.94 -2.32 -12.74
N VAL A 201 5.72 -1.43 -12.13
CA VAL A 201 7.00 -0.95 -12.65
C VAL A 201 8.08 -1.32 -11.65
N ARG A 202 9.18 -1.88 -12.11
CA ARG A 202 10.37 -2.19 -11.31
C ARG A 202 11.53 -1.32 -11.74
N ASP A 203 12.28 -0.80 -10.79
CA ASP A 203 13.54 -0.11 -11.06
C ASP A 203 14.63 -1.14 -11.38
N GLU A 204 15.01 -1.21 -12.65
CA GLU A 204 16.12 -1.99 -13.16
C GLU A 204 17.17 -1.09 -13.84
N THR A 205 17.20 0.20 -13.46
CA THR A 205 18.17 1.15 -14.01
C THR A 205 19.61 0.85 -13.59
N GLY A 206 19.78 0.19 -12.44
CA GLY A 206 21.09 -0.01 -11.81
C GLY A 206 21.67 1.25 -11.18
N LEU A 207 21.01 2.39 -11.30
CA LEU A 207 21.45 3.67 -10.73
C LEU A 207 21.20 3.72 -9.23
N LYS A 208 22.18 4.19 -8.48
CA LYS A 208 22.13 4.29 -7.02
C LYS A 208 22.07 5.75 -6.58
N GLY A 209 21.55 5.96 -5.36
CA GLY A 209 21.43 7.28 -4.78
C GLY A 209 20.07 7.92 -5.01
N VAL A 210 19.99 9.22 -4.76
CA VAL A 210 18.79 10.03 -4.90
C VAL A 210 18.93 11.03 -6.04
N PHE A 211 17.81 11.33 -6.68
CA PHE A 211 17.77 12.10 -7.90
C PHE A 211 16.73 13.21 -7.82
N ASP A 212 17.04 14.31 -8.49
CA ASP A 212 16.06 15.33 -8.86
C ASP A 212 15.60 15.05 -10.27
N TRP A 213 14.29 15.10 -10.52
CA TRP A 213 13.75 14.92 -11.87
C TRP A 213 12.44 15.67 -12.06
N GLU A 214 12.21 16.02 -13.29
CA GLU A 214 10.97 16.63 -13.76
C GLU A 214 10.50 15.93 -15.02
N LEU A 215 9.21 15.60 -15.07
CA LEU A 215 8.59 14.89 -16.17
C LEU A 215 7.28 15.58 -16.54
N VAL A 216 7.16 15.93 -17.83
CA VAL A 216 5.95 16.53 -18.41
C VAL A 216 5.41 15.59 -19.48
N PHE A 217 4.16 15.17 -19.34
CA PHE A 217 3.57 14.12 -20.17
C PHE A 217 2.06 14.30 -20.35
N ALA A 218 1.50 13.65 -21.37
CA ALA A 218 0.06 13.51 -21.54
C ALA A 218 -0.46 12.39 -20.63
N PRO A 219 -1.38 12.67 -19.67
CA PRO A 219 -2.03 11.64 -18.88
C PRO A 219 -2.84 10.69 -19.77
N ARG A 220 -3.08 9.48 -19.30
CA ARG A 220 -3.81 8.42 -20.01
C ARG A 220 -5.29 8.75 -20.34
N LEU A 221 -5.84 9.79 -19.78
CA LEU A 221 -7.21 10.24 -20.04
C LEU A 221 -7.29 10.95 -21.42
N PRO A 222 -8.39 10.73 -22.17
CA PRO A 222 -8.56 11.38 -23.47
C PRO A 222 -8.54 12.90 -23.33
N GLY A 223 -7.72 13.56 -24.13
CA GLY A 223 -7.64 15.00 -24.25
C GLY A 223 -6.60 15.33 -25.32
N ASP A 224 -6.79 16.40 -26.06
CA ASP A 224 -5.80 16.95 -26.97
C ASP A 224 -4.67 17.56 -26.14
N ALA A 225 -3.70 16.73 -25.77
CA ALA A 225 -2.53 17.19 -25.04
C ALA A 225 -1.37 17.43 -26.01
N ASP A 226 -0.84 18.64 -26.02
CA ASP A 226 0.42 18.99 -26.71
C ASP A 226 1.66 18.40 -26.03
N ALA A 227 1.48 17.43 -25.12
CA ALA A 227 2.54 16.78 -24.37
C ALA A 227 2.80 15.34 -24.88
N PRO A 228 4.04 14.84 -24.80
CA PRO A 228 4.37 13.48 -25.22
C PRO A 228 3.74 12.45 -24.29
N SER A 229 3.56 11.22 -24.78
CA SER A 229 3.15 10.10 -23.95
C SER A 229 4.14 9.89 -22.79
N ILE A 230 3.72 9.26 -21.69
CA ILE A 230 4.62 8.96 -20.56
C ILE A 230 5.85 8.15 -21.00
N PHE A 231 5.69 7.26 -22.00
CA PHE A 231 6.78 6.47 -22.55
C PHE A 231 7.79 7.33 -23.32
N THR A 232 7.31 8.24 -24.15
CA THR A 232 8.14 9.19 -24.90
C THR A 232 8.81 10.19 -23.95
N ALA A 233 8.06 10.73 -23.00
CA ALA A 233 8.57 11.68 -22.00
C ALA A 233 9.73 11.11 -21.19
N LEU A 234 9.62 9.85 -20.74
CA LEU A 234 10.70 9.17 -20.03
C LEU A 234 11.97 9.09 -20.86
N GLN A 235 11.85 8.77 -22.16
CA GLN A 235 13.01 8.64 -23.03
C GLN A 235 13.68 9.98 -23.34
N GLU A 236 12.89 10.97 -23.68
CA GLU A 236 13.39 12.27 -24.11
C GLU A 236 13.88 13.14 -22.95
N GLN A 237 13.15 13.12 -21.83
CA GLN A 237 13.43 14.03 -20.73
C GLN A 237 14.37 13.40 -19.69
N LEU A 238 14.19 12.11 -19.35
CA LEU A 238 14.98 11.45 -18.32
C LEU A 238 16.06 10.51 -18.87
N GLY A 239 16.00 10.14 -20.15
CA GLY A 239 16.90 9.14 -20.74
C GLY A 239 16.63 7.72 -20.20
N LEU A 240 15.42 7.47 -19.74
CA LEU A 240 14.93 6.18 -19.22
C LEU A 240 13.83 5.64 -20.16
N LYS A 241 13.60 4.34 -20.12
CA LYS A 241 12.49 3.72 -20.87
C LYS A 241 11.83 2.62 -20.05
N LEU A 242 10.59 2.32 -20.41
CA LEU A 242 9.84 1.18 -19.87
C LEU A 242 9.90 0.02 -20.86
N GLU A 243 10.47 -1.10 -20.46
CA GLU A 243 10.47 -2.34 -21.23
C GLU A 243 9.44 -3.31 -20.63
N SER A 244 8.52 -3.78 -21.48
CA SER A 244 7.55 -4.80 -21.04
C SER A 244 8.26 -6.15 -20.88
N ARG A 245 8.08 -6.77 -19.71
CA ARG A 245 8.65 -8.09 -19.38
C ARG A 245 7.60 -8.98 -18.75
N ARG A 246 7.78 -10.29 -18.90
CA ARG A 246 7.05 -11.28 -18.12
C ARG A 246 7.81 -11.52 -16.83
N ASP A 247 7.08 -11.43 -15.71
CA ASP A 247 7.60 -11.67 -14.39
C ASP A 247 6.51 -12.30 -13.53
N THR A 248 6.80 -12.57 -12.29
CA THR A 248 5.82 -13.05 -11.32
C THR A 248 5.47 -11.96 -10.33
N LEU A 249 4.22 -11.90 -9.93
CA LEU A 249 3.70 -10.96 -8.95
C LEU A 249 2.96 -11.72 -7.86
N ASP A 250 3.28 -11.39 -6.61
CA ASP A 250 2.51 -11.90 -5.48
C ASP A 250 1.17 -11.19 -5.43
N VAL A 251 0.09 -11.96 -5.45
CA VAL A 251 -1.27 -11.48 -5.37
C VAL A 251 -1.93 -11.94 -4.08
N ILE A 252 -2.85 -11.14 -3.58
CA ILE A 252 -3.74 -11.48 -2.48
C ILE A 252 -5.04 -11.98 -3.10
N VAL A 253 -5.31 -13.27 -2.92
CA VAL A 253 -6.56 -13.90 -3.38
C VAL A 253 -7.56 -13.83 -2.23
N VAL A 254 -8.69 -13.19 -2.46
CA VAL A 254 -9.81 -13.16 -1.52
C VAL A 254 -10.67 -14.39 -1.77
N ASP A 255 -10.52 -15.41 -0.92
CA ASP A 255 -11.24 -16.69 -1.04
C ASP A 255 -12.64 -16.60 -0.45
N HIS A 256 -12.79 -15.87 0.67
CA HIS A 256 -14.07 -15.66 1.34
C HIS A 256 -14.13 -14.28 1.98
N VAL A 257 -15.31 -13.67 1.95
CA VAL A 257 -15.57 -12.39 2.62
C VAL A 257 -17.07 -12.19 2.82
N GLU A 258 -17.44 -11.72 4.01
CA GLU A 258 -18.82 -11.42 4.38
C GLU A 258 -18.99 -9.92 4.63
N ARG A 259 -20.23 -9.43 4.47
CA ARG A 259 -20.54 -8.05 4.87
C ARG A 259 -20.54 -7.95 6.39
N PRO A 260 -19.87 -6.93 6.95
CA PRO A 260 -19.82 -6.78 8.39
C PRO A 260 -21.22 -6.49 8.95
N VAL A 261 -21.48 -7.00 10.14
CA VAL A 261 -22.62 -6.53 10.94
C VAL A 261 -22.30 -5.10 11.37
N ALA A 262 -23.23 -4.18 11.22
CA ALA A 262 -23.05 -2.79 11.62
C ALA A 262 -22.80 -2.72 13.15
N ASP A 263 -21.80 -1.91 13.53
CA ASP A 263 -21.55 -1.57 14.95
C ASP A 263 -22.67 -0.67 15.50
#